data_23d174c809b2b122410a426281255494
#
_entry.id   23d174c809b2b122410a426281255494
#
_cell.length_a   1.000
_cell.length_b   1.000
_cell.length_c   1.000
_cell.angle_alpha   90.00
_cell.angle_beta   90.00
_cell.angle_gamma   90.00
#
_symmetry.space_group_name_H-M   'P 1'
#
loop_
_entity.id
_entity.type
_entity.pdbx_description
1 polymer ?
#
loop_
_entity_poly.entity_id
_entity_poly.type
_entity_poly.pdbx_seq_one_letter_code
_entity_poly.pdbx_strand_id
1 'polypeptide(L)'
;MFKLSTGGGTAFASIETKLSGGSPDDPGLPVTMRKAVRFMLAGAAVTGLFAIFEVIATIVDKNSIDINGKPPTSSELATGIVILIVSYAVYILLWLLMARFNRAGMKWARIVSSVLFAISTFQLYQTIDSLHGGEVITVADIIYIVFTIGAWAAGVGAIAMLWRPISTAYFNAQSASRQ
;
A
#
# COMPACT_ATOMS: atom_id res chain seq x y z
N MET A 1 -12.30 54.11 21.80
CA MET A 1 -13.06 53.19 20.95
C MET A 1 -12.10 52.05 20.53
N PHE A 2 -12.02 50.98 21.32
CA PHE A 2 -11.08 49.86 21.08
C PHE A 2 -11.77 48.83 20.20
N LYS A 3 -11.20 48.53 19.03
CA LYS A 3 -11.64 47.47 18.12
C LYS A 3 -11.01 46.17 18.58
N LEU A 4 -11.76 45.28 19.22
CA LEU A 4 -11.36 43.90 19.50
C LEU A 4 -11.27 43.13 18.18
N SER A 5 -10.04 42.73 17.82
CA SER A 5 -9.75 41.86 16.68
C SER A 5 -10.19 40.43 17.02
N THR A 6 -11.23 39.95 16.39
CA THR A 6 -11.73 38.53 16.46
C THR A 6 -10.87 37.60 15.59
N GLY A 7 -9.58 37.46 15.96
CA GLY A 7 -8.63 36.56 15.25
C GLY A 7 -8.56 35.14 15.76
N GLY A 8 -9.40 34.72 16.71
CA GLY A 8 -9.28 33.40 17.36
C GLY A 8 -9.93 32.20 16.64
N GLY A 9 -10.88 32.45 15.72
CA GLY A 9 -11.70 31.36 15.15
C GLY A 9 -11.00 30.49 14.11
N THR A 10 -10.05 31.04 13.36
CA THR A 10 -9.39 30.34 12.26
C THR A 10 -8.31 29.35 12.71
N ALA A 11 -7.67 29.61 13.86
CA ALA A 11 -6.63 28.73 14.40
C ALA A 11 -7.21 27.43 14.98
N PHE A 12 -8.34 27.51 15.67
CA PHE A 12 -9.01 26.33 16.23
C PHE A 12 -9.61 25.42 15.16
N ALA A 13 -10.26 25.98 14.13
CA ALA A 13 -10.78 25.22 12.99
C ALA A 13 -9.65 24.47 12.24
N SER A 14 -8.46 25.06 12.12
CA SER A 14 -7.31 24.39 11.47
C SER A 14 -6.70 23.27 12.33
N ILE A 15 -6.85 23.30 13.64
CA ILE A 15 -6.39 22.24 14.55
C ILE A 15 -7.37 21.07 14.56
N GLU A 16 -8.67 21.31 14.55
CA GLU A 16 -9.68 20.26 14.44
C GLU A 16 -9.60 19.50 13.13
N THR A 17 -9.36 20.18 12.01
CA THR A 17 -9.15 19.54 10.70
C THR A 17 -7.85 18.73 10.66
N LYS A 18 -6.84 19.07 11.45
CA LYS A 18 -5.60 18.30 11.58
C LYS A 18 -5.75 17.01 12.40
N LEU A 19 -6.67 16.96 13.36
CA LEU A 19 -6.90 15.82 14.25
C LEU A 19 -7.92 14.82 13.69
N SER A 20 -8.88 15.28 12.92
CA SER A 20 -9.85 14.43 12.26
C SER A 20 -9.24 13.83 11.00
N GLY A 21 -8.50 12.77 11.05
CA GLY A 21 -7.89 12.09 9.90
C GLY A 21 -8.69 12.25 8.58
N GLY A 22 -8.67 13.46 7.99
CA GLY A 22 -9.49 13.93 6.89
C GLY A 22 -9.57 12.95 5.71
N SER A 23 -10.65 12.97 4.94
CA SER A 23 -10.88 12.12 3.75
C SER A 23 -9.72 12.23 2.74
N PRO A 24 -9.43 11.20 1.91
CA PRO A 24 -8.49 11.33 0.78
C PRO A 24 -8.83 12.52 -0.14
N ASP A 25 -10.03 13.05 -0.01
CA ASP A 25 -10.55 14.19 -0.76
C ASP A 25 -10.45 15.53 0.00
N ASP A 26 -9.69 15.60 1.10
CA ASP A 26 -9.45 16.81 1.88
C ASP A 26 -8.94 17.95 0.96
N PRO A 27 -9.68 19.08 0.84
CA PRO A 27 -9.29 20.19 -0.03
C PRO A 27 -7.97 20.84 0.37
N GLY A 28 -7.48 20.62 1.60
CA GLY A 28 -6.17 21.11 2.06
C GLY A 28 -4.96 20.35 1.53
N LEU A 29 -5.16 19.14 0.94
CA LEU A 29 -4.07 18.36 0.37
C LEU A 29 -3.80 18.75 -1.09
N PRO A 30 -2.53 18.89 -1.50
CA PRO A 30 -2.18 19.05 -2.92
C PRO A 30 -2.75 17.92 -3.78
N VAL A 31 -3.14 18.23 -5.01
CA VAL A 31 -3.74 17.23 -5.94
C VAL A 31 -2.83 16.02 -6.14
N THR A 32 -1.51 16.23 -6.19
CA THR A 32 -0.52 15.15 -6.33
C THR A 32 -0.50 14.23 -5.10
N MET A 33 -0.62 14.78 -3.89
CA MET A 33 -0.70 14.00 -2.66
C MET A 33 -2.00 13.19 -2.57
N ARG A 34 -3.14 13.78 -2.96
CA ARG A 34 -4.41 13.05 -3.03
C ARG A 34 -4.33 11.87 -4.00
N LYS A 35 -3.72 12.08 -5.17
CA LYS A 35 -3.49 10.99 -6.14
C LYS A 35 -2.57 9.92 -5.58
N ALA A 36 -1.45 10.29 -4.94
CA ALA A 36 -0.54 9.33 -4.31
C ALA A 36 -1.25 8.46 -3.26
N VAL A 37 -2.03 9.07 -2.36
CA VAL A 37 -2.82 8.35 -1.37
C VAL A 37 -3.85 7.42 -2.01
N ARG A 38 -4.54 7.87 -3.06
CA ARG A 38 -5.49 7.01 -3.80
C ARG A 38 -4.80 5.80 -4.45
N PHE A 39 -3.62 5.98 -5.03
CA PHE A 39 -2.84 4.86 -5.56
C PHE A 39 -2.43 3.88 -4.46
N MET A 40 -2.03 4.37 -3.28
CA MET A 40 -1.70 3.51 -2.15
C MET A 40 -2.93 2.73 -1.65
N LEU A 41 -4.10 3.37 -1.57
CA LEU A 41 -5.35 2.69 -1.21
C LEU A 41 -5.78 1.67 -2.28
N ALA A 42 -5.59 1.99 -3.56
CA ALA A 42 -5.83 1.05 -4.66
C ALA A 42 -4.88 -0.17 -4.55
N GLY A 43 -3.59 0.05 -4.24
CA GLY A 43 -2.63 -1.02 -3.98
C GLY A 43 -3.07 -1.92 -2.81
N ALA A 44 -3.54 -1.32 -1.70
CA ALA A 44 -4.10 -2.08 -0.57
C ALA A 44 -5.33 -2.91 -0.98
N ALA A 45 -6.24 -2.35 -1.77
CA ALA A 45 -7.43 -3.05 -2.25
C ALA A 45 -7.07 -4.21 -3.17
N VAL A 46 -6.17 -4.01 -4.12
CA VAL A 46 -5.66 -5.07 -5.02
C VAL A 46 -5.01 -6.19 -4.20
N THR A 47 -4.16 -5.84 -3.23
CA THR A 47 -3.53 -6.82 -2.33
C THR A 47 -4.57 -7.60 -1.53
N GLY A 48 -5.62 -6.93 -1.03
CA GLY A 48 -6.71 -7.59 -0.30
C GLY A 48 -7.53 -8.54 -1.15
N LEU A 49 -7.87 -8.16 -2.38
CA LEU A 49 -8.56 -9.03 -3.33
C LEU A 49 -7.71 -10.25 -3.69
N PHE A 50 -6.41 -10.03 -3.87
CA PHE A 50 -5.47 -11.11 -4.16
C PHE A 50 -5.33 -12.07 -2.97
N ALA A 51 -5.27 -11.57 -1.74
CA ALA A 51 -5.26 -12.39 -0.53
C ALA A 51 -6.48 -13.33 -0.44
N ILE A 52 -7.66 -12.83 -0.78
CA ILE A 52 -8.89 -13.63 -0.82
C ILE A 52 -8.77 -14.73 -1.89
N PHE A 53 -8.29 -14.37 -3.08
CA PHE A 53 -8.09 -15.33 -4.16
C PHE A 53 -7.11 -16.43 -3.75
N GLU A 54 -5.96 -16.10 -3.17
CA GLU A 54 -4.93 -17.04 -2.73
C GLU A 54 -5.45 -18.02 -1.66
N VAL A 55 -6.21 -17.51 -0.68
CA VAL A 55 -6.82 -18.37 0.35
C VAL A 55 -7.80 -19.35 -0.28
N ILE A 56 -8.65 -18.89 -1.19
CA ILE A 56 -9.61 -19.75 -1.89
C ILE A 56 -8.88 -20.78 -2.74
N ALA A 57 -7.89 -20.36 -3.53
CA ALA A 57 -7.09 -21.24 -4.37
C ALA A 57 -6.40 -22.34 -3.53
N THR A 58 -5.77 -21.97 -2.41
CA THR A 58 -5.12 -22.90 -1.48
C THR A 58 -6.11 -23.95 -0.92
N ILE A 59 -7.35 -23.55 -0.61
CA ILE A 59 -8.37 -24.48 -0.08
C ILE A 59 -8.90 -25.41 -1.18
N VAL A 60 -9.13 -24.87 -2.37
CA VAL A 60 -9.70 -25.64 -3.51
C VAL A 60 -8.68 -26.62 -4.06
N ASP A 61 -7.44 -26.19 -4.20
CA ASP A 61 -6.38 -26.97 -4.84
C ASP A 61 -5.43 -27.66 -3.85
N LYS A 62 -5.92 -27.89 -2.63
CA LYS A 62 -5.13 -28.50 -1.54
C LYS A 62 -4.48 -29.85 -1.92
N ASN A 63 -5.04 -30.58 -2.87
CA ASN A 63 -4.52 -31.88 -3.30
C ASN A 63 -3.36 -31.78 -4.30
N SER A 64 -3.17 -30.61 -4.94
CA SER A 64 -2.04 -30.32 -5.85
C SER A 64 -0.82 -29.81 -5.07
N ILE A 65 -1.02 -29.41 -3.82
CA ILE A 65 0.07 -28.95 -2.95
C ILE A 65 0.85 -30.18 -2.51
N ASP A 66 2.12 -30.26 -2.89
CA ASP A 66 3.01 -31.34 -2.51
C ASP A 66 4.01 -30.88 -1.44
N ILE A 67 3.98 -31.52 -0.26
CA ILE A 67 4.95 -31.31 0.79
C ILE A 67 5.75 -32.60 0.97
N ASN A 68 6.97 -32.60 0.46
CA ASN A 68 7.87 -33.77 0.51
C ASN A 68 7.28 -35.05 -0.11
N GLY A 69 6.62 -34.94 -1.25
CA GLY A 69 6.05 -36.09 -1.97
C GLY A 69 4.71 -36.59 -1.42
N LYS A 70 4.02 -35.75 -0.57
CA LYS A 70 2.73 -36.11 0.03
C LYS A 70 1.79 -34.91 0.07
N PRO A 71 0.49 -35.12 -0.04
CA PRO A 71 -0.48 -34.06 0.19
C PRO A 71 -0.40 -33.56 1.64
N PRO A 72 -0.62 -32.25 1.87
CA PRO A 72 -0.53 -31.66 3.21
C PRO A 72 -1.55 -32.26 4.17
N THR A 73 -1.13 -32.45 5.40
CA THR A 73 -2.04 -32.77 6.49
C THR A 73 -2.96 -31.55 6.79
N SER A 74 -4.08 -31.80 7.45
CA SER A 74 -5.01 -30.71 7.82
C SER A 74 -4.34 -29.63 8.68
N SER A 75 -3.36 -30.00 9.53
CA SER A 75 -2.61 -29.06 10.36
C SER A 75 -1.61 -28.23 9.56
N GLU A 76 -0.92 -28.83 8.60
CA GLU A 76 0.01 -28.13 7.72
C GLU A 76 -0.73 -27.15 6.82
N LEU A 77 -1.85 -27.55 6.24
CA LEU A 77 -2.73 -26.69 5.45
C LEU A 77 -3.23 -25.50 6.27
N ALA A 78 -3.74 -25.75 7.49
CA ALA A 78 -4.22 -24.69 8.37
C ALA A 78 -3.09 -23.71 8.73
N THR A 79 -1.90 -24.22 9.04
CA THR A 79 -0.72 -23.40 9.33
C THR A 79 -0.32 -22.56 8.13
N GLY A 80 -0.29 -23.13 6.93
CA GLY A 80 0.00 -22.42 5.68
C GLY A 80 -0.99 -21.28 5.44
N ILE A 81 -2.28 -21.52 5.59
CA ILE A 81 -3.34 -20.51 5.44
C ILE A 81 -3.18 -19.38 6.46
N VAL A 82 -2.87 -19.69 7.73
CA VAL A 82 -2.63 -18.67 8.75
C VAL A 82 -1.44 -17.81 8.41
N ILE A 83 -0.32 -18.38 7.99
CA ILE A 83 0.88 -17.64 7.57
C ILE A 83 0.54 -16.73 6.38
N LEU A 84 -0.20 -17.23 5.40
CA LEU A 84 -0.62 -16.49 4.22
C LEU A 84 -1.49 -15.29 4.60
N ILE A 85 -2.50 -15.48 5.43
CA ILE A 85 -3.39 -14.41 5.91
C ILE A 85 -2.59 -13.34 6.68
N VAL A 86 -1.71 -13.75 7.59
CA VAL A 86 -0.88 -12.82 8.37
C VAL A 86 0.05 -12.03 7.46
N SER A 87 0.67 -12.67 6.48
CA SER A 87 1.55 -12.01 5.50
C SER A 87 0.81 -10.93 4.71
N TYR A 88 -0.36 -11.26 4.15
CA TYR A 88 -1.17 -10.27 3.42
C TYR A 88 -1.70 -9.16 4.32
N ALA A 89 -2.08 -9.47 5.56
CA ALA A 89 -2.48 -8.45 6.53
C ALA A 89 -1.35 -7.44 6.78
N VAL A 90 -0.10 -7.90 6.91
CA VAL A 90 1.08 -7.04 7.03
C VAL A 90 1.27 -6.18 5.78
N TYR A 91 1.15 -6.73 4.57
CA TYR A 91 1.26 -5.95 3.33
C TYR A 91 0.18 -4.88 3.22
N ILE A 92 -1.08 -5.22 3.52
CA ILE A 92 -2.19 -4.26 3.52
C ILE A 92 -1.93 -3.16 4.55
N LEU A 93 -1.49 -3.53 5.76
CA LEU A 93 -1.16 -2.58 6.82
C LEU A 93 -0.04 -1.62 6.40
N LEU A 94 1.00 -2.11 5.73
CA LEU A 94 2.07 -1.27 5.19
C LEU A 94 1.55 -0.26 4.17
N TRP A 95 0.67 -0.67 3.25
CA TRP A 95 0.02 0.25 2.31
C TRP A 95 -0.76 1.35 3.03
N LEU A 96 -1.58 0.99 4.03
CA LEU A 96 -2.41 1.94 4.79
C LEU A 96 -1.56 2.87 5.66
N LEU A 97 -0.52 2.35 6.31
CA LEU A 97 0.41 3.17 7.12
C LEU A 97 1.17 4.16 6.24
N MET A 98 1.67 3.72 5.07
CA MET A 98 2.35 4.62 4.16
C MET A 98 1.41 5.68 3.60
N ALA A 99 0.17 5.32 3.26
CA ALA A 99 -0.85 6.28 2.85
C ALA A 99 -1.10 7.34 3.95
N ARG A 100 -1.24 6.90 5.21
CA ARG A 100 -1.44 7.78 6.37
C ARG A 100 -0.24 8.70 6.61
N PHE A 101 0.97 8.17 6.65
CA PHE A 101 2.17 8.95 6.98
C PHE A 101 2.58 9.91 5.86
N ASN A 102 2.46 9.51 4.60
CA ASN A 102 2.68 10.40 3.47
C ASN A 102 1.65 11.53 3.45
N ARG A 103 0.37 11.24 3.74
CA ARG A 103 -0.67 12.24 3.89
C ARG A 103 -0.37 13.23 5.03
N ALA A 104 0.17 12.75 6.15
CA ALA A 104 0.61 13.60 7.25
C ALA A 104 1.85 14.46 6.91
N GLY A 105 2.42 14.35 5.71
CA GLY A 105 3.57 15.11 5.26
C GLY A 105 4.87 14.73 5.97
N MET A 106 5.01 13.48 6.40
CA MET A 106 6.25 12.99 7.02
C MET A 106 7.29 12.68 5.93
N LYS A 107 8.41 13.41 5.89
CA LYS A 107 9.47 13.23 4.88
C LYS A 107 10.03 11.80 4.85
N TRP A 108 10.21 11.18 6.01
CA TRP A 108 10.72 9.82 6.11
C TRP A 108 9.79 8.80 5.45
N ALA A 109 8.46 9.03 5.52
CA ALA A 109 7.48 8.11 4.93
C ALA A 109 7.64 8.02 3.40
N ARG A 110 7.99 9.13 2.73
CA ARG A 110 8.29 9.14 1.29
C ARG A 110 9.49 8.26 0.97
N ILE A 111 10.56 8.33 1.79
CA ILE A 111 11.77 7.51 1.61
C ILE A 111 11.43 6.04 1.82
N VAL A 112 10.76 5.71 2.92
CA VAL A 112 10.36 4.33 3.23
C VAL A 112 9.44 3.77 2.14
N SER A 113 8.47 4.55 1.65
CA SER A 113 7.63 4.13 0.52
C SER A 113 8.45 3.81 -0.73
N SER A 114 9.50 4.59 -1.01
CA SER A 114 10.39 4.34 -2.16
C SER A 114 11.22 3.07 -1.98
N VAL A 115 11.70 2.80 -0.75
CA VAL A 115 12.43 1.56 -0.43
C VAL A 115 11.51 0.34 -0.55
N LEU A 116 10.29 0.40 0.00
CA LEU A 116 9.31 -0.68 -0.12
C LEU A 116 8.94 -0.94 -1.59
N PHE A 117 8.82 0.12 -2.39
CA PHE A 117 8.59 -0.02 -3.83
C PHE A 117 9.78 -0.66 -4.56
N ALA A 118 11.03 -0.33 -4.20
CA ALA A 118 12.22 -0.97 -4.76
C ALA A 118 12.25 -2.48 -4.43
N ILE A 119 11.89 -2.86 -3.18
CA ILE A 119 11.76 -4.25 -2.77
C ILE A 119 10.67 -4.97 -3.59
N SER A 120 9.50 -4.35 -3.79
CA SER A 120 8.42 -4.92 -4.59
C SER A 120 8.80 -5.07 -6.08
N THR A 121 9.62 -4.16 -6.60
CA THR A 121 10.16 -4.27 -7.97
C THR A 121 11.12 -5.45 -8.09
N PHE A 122 11.95 -5.68 -7.08
CA PHE A 122 12.82 -6.84 -7.05
C PHE A 122 12.00 -8.16 -6.97
N GLN A 123 10.94 -8.18 -6.16
CA GLN A 123 10.04 -9.35 -6.10
C GLN A 123 9.34 -9.60 -7.44
N LEU A 124 8.89 -8.55 -8.13
CA LEU A 124 8.31 -8.69 -9.48
C LEU A 124 9.33 -9.27 -10.47
N TYR A 125 10.59 -8.81 -10.41
CA TYR A 125 11.66 -9.36 -11.23
C TYR A 125 11.85 -10.85 -10.98
N GLN A 126 11.92 -11.29 -9.72
CA GLN A 126 12.03 -12.70 -9.35
C GLN A 126 10.84 -13.54 -9.87
N THR A 127 9.63 -12.98 -9.77
CA THR A 127 8.42 -13.64 -10.30
C THR A 127 8.50 -13.83 -11.83
N ILE A 128 8.98 -12.83 -12.56
CA ILE A 128 9.14 -12.93 -14.02
C ILE A 128 10.25 -13.94 -14.39
N ASP A 129 11.34 -13.93 -13.63
CA ASP A 129 12.46 -14.84 -13.87
C ASP A 129 12.05 -16.31 -13.68
N SER A 130 11.24 -16.60 -12.67
CA SER A 130 10.74 -17.95 -12.41
C SER A 130 9.88 -18.52 -13.56
N LEU A 131 9.23 -17.67 -14.35
CA LEU A 131 8.45 -18.10 -15.53
C LEU A 131 9.31 -18.61 -16.70
N HIS A 132 10.59 -18.27 -16.71
CA HIS A 132 11.52 -18.73 -17.74
C HIS A 132 12.01 -20.18 -17.51
N GLY A 133 11.66 -20.78 -16.36
CA GLY A 133 12.07 -22.15 -15.99
C GLY A 133 11.45 -23.30 -16.81
N GLY A 134 10.59 -23.02 -17.79
CA GLY A 134 10.02 -24.02 -18.71
C GLY A 134 8.85 -24.82 -18.14
N GLU A 135 8.32 -24.44 -16.98
CA GLU A 135 7.10 -25.06 -16.43
C GLU A 135 5.84 -24.59 -17.19
N VAL A 136 4.82 -25.44 -17.16
CA VAL A 136 3.54 -25.14 -17.81
C VAL A 136 2.84 -24.04 -17.01
N ILE A 137 2.65 -22.88 -17.64
CA ILE A 137 1.95 -21.75 -17.02
C ILE A 137 0.48 -22.12 -16.80
N THR A 138 0.03 -22.09 -15.56
CA THR A 138 -1.35 -22.35 -15.16
C THR A 138 -2.20 -21.08 -15.18
N VAL A 139 -3.53 -21.23 -15.12
CA VAL A 139 -4.44 -20.09 -14.96
C VAL A 139 -4.18 -19.35 -13.65
N ALA A 140 -3.81 -20.06 -12.58
CA ALA A 140 -3.47 -19.47 -11.29
C ALA A 140 -2.24 -18.57 -11.41
N ASP A 141 -1.21 -18.98 -12.16
CA ASP A 141 -0.01 -18.17 -12.40
C ASP A 141 -0.35 -16.87 -13.15
N ILE A 142 -1.22 -16.94 -14.14
CA ILE A 142 -1.67 -15.75 -14.88
C ILE A 142 -2.38 -14.78 -13.93
N ILE A 143 -3.27 -15.28 -13.08
CA ILE A 143 -3.99 -14.44 -12.10
C ILE A 143 -2.99 -13.83 -11.12
N TYR A 144 -2.04 -14.60 -10.59
CA TYR A 144 -0.97 -14.13 -9.72
C TYR A 144 -0.19 -12.96 -10.36
N ILE A 145 0.24 -13.13 -11.61
CA ILE A 145 0.98 -12.11 -12.36
C ILE A 145 0.15 -10.83 -12.53
N VAL A 146 -1.12 -10.95 -12.90
CA VAL A 146 -2.03 -9.81 -13.11
C VAL A 146 -2.18 -8.99 -11.82
N PHE A 147 -2.40 -9.64 -10.68
CA PHE A 147 -2.50 -8.95 -9.39
C PHE A 147 -1.17 -8.32 -8.97
N THR A 148 -0.05 -9.03 -9.17
CA THR A 148 1.29 -8.52 -8.85
C THR A 148 1.62 -7.28 -9.69
N ILE A 149 1.37 -7.30 -11.00
CA ILE A 149 1.54 -6.14 -11.87
C ILE A 149 0.59 -5.01 -11.46
N GLY A 150 -0.66 -5.31 -11.10
CA GLY A 150 -1.63 -4.32 -10.64
C GLY A 150 -1.18 -3.59 -9.38
N ALA A 151 -0.72 -4.31 -8.37
CA ALA A 151 -0.17 -3.75 -7.14
C ALA A 151 1.12 -2.95 -7.40
N TRP A 152 2.01 -3.46 -8.25
CA TRP A 152 3.23 -2.76 -8.66
C TRP A 152 2.93 -1.46 -9.41
N ALA A 153 1.99 -1.47 -10.36
CA ALA A 153 1.58 -0.27 -11.09
C ALA A 153 0.98 0.80 -10.17
N ALA A 154 0.21 0.39 -9.15
CA ALA A 154 -0.26 1.31 -8.10
C ALA A 154 0.93 1.93 -7.33
N GLY A 155 1.96 1.15 -7.04
CA GLY A 155 3.22 1.61 -6.43
C GLY A 155 3.95 2.63 -7.30
N VAL A 156 4.10 2.36 -8.61
CA VAL A 156 4.67 3.34 -9.59
C VAL A 156 3.90 4.65 -9.54
N GLY A 157 2.57 4.58 -9.63
CA GLY A 157 1.71 5.76 -9.58
C GLY A 157 1.88 6.56 -8.27
N ALA A 158 1.94 5.88 -7.13
CA ALA A 158 2.15 6.51 -5.83
C ALA A 158 3.52 7.21 -5.77
N ILE A 159 4.61 6.51 -6.12
CA ILE A 159 5.97 7.07 -6.08
C ILE A 159 6.11 8.25 -7.06
N ALA A 160 5.62 8.11 -8.29
CA ALA A 160 5.65 9.19 -9.27
C ALA A 160 4.94 10.47 -8.76
N MET A 161 3.84 10.33 -8.01
CA MET A 161 3.13 11.48 -7.43
C MET A 161 3.84 12.04 -6.20
N LEU A 162 4.46 11.21 -5.35
CA LEU A 162 5.18 11.64 -4.16
C LEU A 162 6.42 12.48 -4.48
N TRP A 163 7.10 12.21 -5.60
CA TRP A 163 8.32 12.90 -5.98
C TRP A 163 8.10 14.14 -6.85
N ARG A 164 6.85 14.52 -7.12
CA ARG A 164 6.57 15.76 -7.84
C ARG A 164 6.95 17.01 -7.02
N PRO A 165 7.36 18.11 -7.66
CA PRO A 165 7.75 19.35 -6.99
C PRO A 165 6.70 19.88 -6.01
N ILE A 166 5.41 19.80 -6.37
CA ILE A 166 4.28 20.21 -5.54
C ILE A 166 4.20 19.38 -4.24
N SER A 167 4.41 18.06 -4.34
CA SER A 167 4.46 17.18 -3.17
C SER A 167 5.69 17.48 -2.31
N THR A 168 6.84 17.77 -2.91
CA THR A 168 8.06 18.16 -2.18
C THR A 168 7.87 19.47 -1.41
N ALA A 169 7.23 20.47 -2.01
CA ALA A 169 6.89 21.72 -1.34
C ALA A 169 5.97 21.47 -0.11
N TYR A 170 4.96 20.60 -0.26
CA TYR A 170 4.07 20.20 0.81
C TYR A 170 4.84 19.57 2.00
N PHE A 171 5.72 18.59 1.74
CA PHE A 171 6.55 17.97 2.78
C PHE A 171 7.46 18.98 3.49
N ASN A 172 8.02 19.96 2.76
CA ASN A 172 8.86 20.98 3.35
C ASN A 172 8.06 21.92 4.25
N ALA A 173 6.89 22.37 3.81
CA ALA A 173 5.99 23.22 4.60
C ALA A 173 5.54 22.52 5.90
N GLN A 174 5.13 21.24 5.82
CA GLN A 174 4.73 20.46 6.98
C GLN A 174 5.89 20.20 7.96
N SER A 175 7.11 20.10 7.47
CA SER A 175 8.27 19.91 8.33
C SER A 175 8.65 21.20 9.06
N ALA A 176 8.54 22.36 8.41
CA ALA A 176 8.82 23.67 9.02
C ALA A 176 7.79 24.01 10.12
N SER A 177 6.53 23.58 9.98
CA SER A 177 5.48 23.84 10.98
C SER A 177 5.58 22.98 12.23
N ARG A 178 6.51 22.03 12.31
CA ARG A 178 6.72 21.12 13.45
C ARG A 178 7.97 21.46 14.28
N GLN A 179 8.78 22.37 13.80
CA GLN A 179 9.94 22.93 14.51
C GLN A 179 9.52 24.15 15.33
#